data_c967d5b62d92799316c50c30a5765c2d
#
_entry.id   c967d5b62d92799316c50c30a5765c2d
#
_cell.length_a   1.000
_cell.length_b   1.000
_cell.length_c   1.000
_cell.angle_alpha   90.00
_cell.angle_beta   90.00
_cell.angle_gamma   90.00
#
_symmetry.space_group_name_H-M   'P 1'
#
loop_
_entity.id
_entity.type
_entity.pdbx_description
1 polymer ?
#
loop_
_entity_poly.entity_id
_entity_poly.type
_entity_poly.pdbx_seq_one_letter_code
_entity_poly.pdbx_strand_id
1 'polypeptide(L)'
;MRSDHPLDRYDDVEPSRRGMRTATVVVVLAALVPLGFAGWLGWQAVAGDGGHTQATTADANPAGAPFPTVPAPGSTSASASTSPSASASPSGAPTSAAVPQAADRPLAGKTILIDPGHNPNNVHYPSKINATVKIGKGTTSCDTTGTATNAGYPEAQFTLDVARRVRTILQAEGAKVVFTQDGRTDWGPCVTERAAIGNTAHADAAISIHGDGAPSSDHGFHVILPAGVDQGGADNRAIVAPSRTLGLDVRAAFKGATGEPYANYISDGSGLDVRSDLGGLNLSKVPKIFIECGNMRNSTDASRMTSASWRQLAAKGIAGGLTAFAAKAH
;
A
#
# COMPACT_ATOMS: atom_id res chain seq x y z
N MET A 1 -13.86 -57.08 -51.99
CA MET A 1 -14.06 -57.08 -50.52
C MET A 1 -14.53 -55.69 -50.17
N ARG A 2 -15.78 -55.57 -49.74
CA ARG A 2 -16.45 -54.31 -49.40
C ARG A 2 -16.16 -54.01 -47.92
N SER A 3 -15.85 -52.74 -47.63
CA SER A 3 -15.82 -52.20 -46.28
C SER A 3 -16.99 -51.25 -46.14
N ASP A 4 -17.94 -51.60 -45.32
CA ASP A 4 -19.08 -50.74 -44.97
C ASP A 4 -18.71 -49.79 -43.84
N HIS A 5 -18.94 -48.48 -44.09
CA HIS A 5 -18.98 -47.45 -43.04
C HIS A 5 -20.44 -47.21 -42.68
N PRO A 6 -20.79 -47.12 -41.38
CA PRO A 6 -22.08 -46.60 -40.99
C PRO A 6 -22.02 -45.10 -40.79
N LEU A 7 -23.03 -44.43 -41.39
CA LEU A 7 -23.27 -43.01 -41.36
C LEU A 7 -23.90 -42.52 -40.04
N ASP A 8 -23.51 -41.32 -39.67
CA ASP A 8 -23.99 -40.45 -38.62
C ASP A 8 -25.52 -40.39 -38.43
N ARG A 9 -25.94 -40.38 -37.16
CA ARG A 9 -27.21 -39.84 -36.73
C ARG A 9 -26.99 -38.55 -36.00
N TYR A 10 -27.43 -37.45 -36.59
CA TYR A 10 -27.70 -36.19 -35.92
C TYR A 10 -28.99 -36.31 -35.12
N ASP A 11 -28.94 -36.28 -33.81
CA ASP A 11 -30.12 -36.07 -32.98
C ASP A 11 -30.35 -34.57 -32.78
N ASP A 12 -31.48 -34.11 -33.24
CA ASP A 12 -32.01 -32.75 -33.04
C ASP A 12 -32.31 -32.53 -31.55
N VAL A 13 -31.58 -31.62 -30.93
CA VAL A 13 -31.88 -31.14 -29.57
C VAL A 13 -32.69 -29.86 -29.67
N GLU A 14 -33.97 -29.93 -29.32
CA GLU A 14 -34.86 -28.77 -29.17
C GLU A 14 -34.35 -27.79 -28.13
N PRO A 15 -34.43 -26.46 -28.35
CA PRO A 15 -34.01 -25.45 -27.38
C PRO A 15 -35.04 -25.36 -26.25
N SER A 16 -34.56 -25.66 -25.03
CA SER A 16 -35.29 -25.50 -23.76
C SER A 16 -35.65 -24.04 -23.51
N ARG A 17 -36.96 -23.75 -23.44
CA ARG A 17 -37.55 -22.48 -23.00
C ARG A 17 -37.31 -22.23 -21.51
N ARG A 18 -36.16 -21.66 -21.12
CA ARG A 18 -35.88 -21.16 -19.77
C ARG A 18 -35.12 -19.83 -19.79
N GLY A 19 -35.76 -18.78 -20.35
CA GLY A 19 -35.12 -17.46 -20.51
C GLY A 19 -35.94 -16.24 -20.06
N MET A 20 -37.00 -16.41 -19.27
CA MET A 20 -37.93 -15.31 -19.00
C MET A 20 -38.15 -14.93 -17.53
N ARG A 21 -37.27 -15.36 -16.64
CA ARG A 21 -37.36 -14.96 -15.20
C ARG A 21 -36.19 -14.10 -14.70
N THR A 22 -35.08 -14.05 -15.42
CA THR A 22 -33.89 -13.31 -15.00
C THR A 22 -33.96 -11.81 -15.37
N ALA A 23 -34.62 -11.46 -16.50
CA ALA A 23 -34.74 -10.07 -16.94
C ALA A 23 -35.64 -9.23 -16.01
N THR A 24 -36.71 -9.82 -15.45
CA THR A 24 -37.63 -9.11 -14.55
C THR A 24 -37.01 -8.79 -13.19
N VAL A 25 -36.15 -9.66 -12.66
CA VAL A 25 -35.45 -9.42 -11.39
C VAL A 25 -34.43 -8.30 -11.49
N VAL A 26 -33.71 -8.20 -12.62
CA VAL A 26 -32.70 -7.13 -12.84
C VAL A 26 -33.37 -5.75 -12.98
N VAL A 27 -34.53 -5.66 -13.63
CA VAL A 27 -35.27 -4.39 -13.76
C VAL A 27 -35.82 -3.89 -12.44
N VAL A 28 -36.29 -4.80 -11.55
CA VAL A 28 -36.81 -4.43 -10.22
C VAL A 28 -35.69 -3.96 -9.30
N LEU A 29 -34.51 -4.58 -9.34
CA LEU A 29 -33.33 -4.14 -8.55
C LEU A 29 -32.77 -2.80 -9.04
N ALA A 30 -32.78 -2.52 -10.34
CA ALA A 30 -32.32 -1.24 -10.89
C ALA A 30 -33.25 -0.06 -10.54
N ALA A 31 -34.54 -0.30 -10.24
CA ALA A 31 -35.48 0.73 -9.84
C ALA A 31 -35.45 1.03 -8.33
N LEU A 32 -35.00 0.10 -7.48
CA LEU A 32 -34.99 0.29 -6.01
C LEU A 32 -33.77 1.08 -5.52
N VAL A 33 -32.64 1.06 -6.25
CA VAL A 33 -31.42 1.80 -5.86
C VAL A 33 -31.60 3.32 -5.89
N PRO A 34 -32.24 3.96 -6.91
CA PRO A 34 -32.48 5.41 -6.91
C PRO A 34 -33.46 5.86 -5.81
N LEU A 35 -34.46 5.04 -5.47
CA LEU A 35 -35.43 5.36 -4.42
C LEU A 35 -34.83 5.30 -3.03
N GLY A 36 -33.92 4.35 -2.77
CA GLY A 36 -33.17 4.27 -1.51
C GLY A 36 -32.24 5.47 -1.30
N PHE A 37 -31.58 5.92 -2.37
CA PHE A 37 -30.68 7.07 -2.33
C PHE A 37 -31.43 8.40 -2.14
N ALA A 38 -32.57 8.59 -2.78
CA ALA A 38 -33.43 9.76 -2.60
C ALA A 38 -34.02 9.81 -1.17
N GLY A 39 -34.40 8.67 -0.60
CA GLY A 39 -34.87 8.56 0.78
C GLY A 39 -33.78 8.92 1.81
N TRP A 40 -32.55 8.50 1.58
CA TRP A 40 -31.40 8.81 2.44
C TRP A 40 -31.03 10.30 2.39
N LEU A 41 -31.04 10.95 1.21
CA LEU A 41 -30.82 12.38 1.07
C LEU A 41 -31.94 13.21 1.72
N GLY A 42 -33.19 12.78 1.61
CA GLY A 42 -34.32 13.41 2.26
C GLY A 42 -34.24 13.35 3.80
N TRP A 43 -33.77 12.21 4.35
CA TRP A 43 -33.55 12.05 5.78
C TRP A 43 -32.43 12.95 6.30
N GLN A 44 -31.32 13.12 5.55
CA GLN A 44 -30.24 14.05 5.91
C GLN A 44 -30.72 15.52 5.95
N ALA A 45 -31.61 15.94 5.03
CA ALA A 45 -32.14 17.29 4.99
C ALA A 45 -33.04 17.60 6.18
N VAL A 46 -33.76 16.61 6.69
CA VAL A 46 -34.67 16.78 7.84
C VAL A 46 -33.97 16.62 9.19
N ALA A 47 -32.92 15.80 9.26
CA ALA A 47 -32.12 15.57 10.47
C ALA A 47 -31.11 16.70 10.78
N GLY A 48 -30.88 17.62 9.83
CA GLY A 48 -29.94 18.74 9.97
C GLY A 48 -30.54 20.03 10.61
N ASP A 49 -31.85 20.08 10.87
CA ASP A 49 -32.53 21.32 11.36
C ASP A 49 -32.92 21.23 12.84
N GLY A 50 -31.96 20.89 13.68
CA GLY A 50 -32.08 20.83 15.16
C GLY A 50 -31.19 21.87 15.83
N GLY A 51 -31.69 23.10 15.94
CA GLY A 51 -31.48 24.11 16.95
C GLY A 51 -30.06 24.40 17.47
N HIS A 52 -29.40 25.42 16.94
CA HIS A 52 -28.43 26.20 17.70
C HIS A 52 -29.05 27.49 18.18
N THR A 53 -29.47 27.53 19.43
CA THR A 53 -29.71 28.78 20.18
C THR A 53 -28.33 29.41 20.46
N GLN A 54 -28.14 30.61 19.92
CA GLN A 54 -27.06 31.52 20.31
C GLN A 54 -27.27 31.98 21.75
N ALA A 55 -26.29 31.81 22.60
CA ALA A 55 -26.11 32.58 23.82
C ALA A 55 -24.90 33.47 23.65
N THR A 56 -25.18 34.76 23.48
CA THR A 56 -24.21 35.84 23.63
C THR A 56 -23.99 36.11 25.11
N THR A 57 -22.74 36.02 25.59
CA THR A 57 -22.26 36.88 26.70
C THR A 57 -20.75 37.07 26.56
N ALA A 58 -20.37 38.30 26.85
CA ALA A 58 -19.06 38.90 26.70
C ALA A 58 -18.07 38.54 27.82
N ASP A 59 -16.79 38.80 27.48
CA ASP A 59 -15.70 39.21 28.36
C ASP A 59 -15.30 38.37 29.58
N ALA A 60 -14.08 37.82 29.53
CA ALA A 60 -13.01 38.15 30.46
C ALA A 60 -11.74 37.30 30.14
N ASN A 61 -10.69 38.02 29.75
CA ASN A 61 -9.32 37.47 29.78
C ASN A 61 -8.77 37.63 31.22
N PRO A 62 -8.12 36.64 31.79
CA PRO A 62 -6.96 36.94 32.58
C PRO A 62 -5.71 36.21 32.15
N ALA A 63 -4.65 37.00 32.19
CA ALA A 63 -3.28 36.73 31.90
C ALA A 63 -2.64 35.54 32.66
N GLY A 64 -1.74 34.84 31.97
CA GLY A 64 -0.42 34.50 32.49
C GLY A 64 -0.31 33.43 33.54
N ALA A 65 0.14 32.22 33.11
CA ALA A 65 1.01 31.41 33.95
C ALA A 65 2.16 30.86 33.12
N PRO A 66 3.40 30.97 33.57
CA PRO A 66 4.60 30.59 32.79
C PRO A 66 4.86 29.10 32.88
N PHE A 67 5.34 28.53 31.76
CA PHE A 67 5.84 27.16 31.68
C PHE A 67 7.12 27.00 32.51
N PRO A 68 7.34 25.85 33.19
CA PRO A 68 8.58 25.61 33.90
C PRO A 68 9.74 25.36 32.94
N THR A 69 10.76 26.20 33.05
CA THR A 69 12.08 26.05 32.40
C THR A 69 12.86 24.92 33.09
N VAL A 70 13.33 23.97 32.30
CA VAL A 70 14.29 22.96 32.73
C VAL A 70 15.70 23.57 32.67
N PRO A 71 16.54 23.49 33.72
CA PRO A 71 17.88 24.06 33.67
C PRO A 71 18.85 23.18 32.88
N ALA A 72 19.70 23.82 32.11
CA ALA A 72 20.83 23.22 31.41
C ALA A 72 21.91 22.79 32.42
N PRO A 73 22.62 21.65 32.20
CA PRO A 73 23.75 21.30 33.03
C PRO A 73 24.97 22.16 32.72
N GLY A 74 25.48 22.78 33.77
CA GLY A 74 26.63 23.69 33.74
C GLY A 74 27.95 22.98 33.43
N SER A 75 28.75 23.68 32.65
CA SER A 75 30.16 23.36 32.42
C SER A 75 30.97 23.69 33.68
N THR A 76 31.65 22.73 34.25
CA THR A 76 32.73 22.96 35.20
C THR A 76 34.07 22.62 34.57
N SER A 77 34.87 23.68 34.32
CA SER A 77 36.29 23.56 34.07
C SER A 77 37.04 23.29 35.38
N ALA A 78 37.89 22.28 35.38
CA ALA A 78 38.96 22.18 36.35
C ALA A 78 40.24 21.71 35.67
N SER A 79 41.23 22.61 35.67
CA SER A 79 42.62 22.35 35.32
C SER A 79 43.32 21.64 36.53
N ALA A 80 44.18 20.68 36.23
CA ALA A 80 45.56 20.63 36.76
C ALA A 80 46.28 19.34 36.40
N SER A 81 47.36 19.51 35.68
CA SER A 81 48.68 18.84 35.74
C SER A 81 48.88 17.57 36.55
N THR A 82 49.44 16.56 35.90
CA THR A 82 50.79 16.00 36.12
C THR A 82 51.02 14.82 35.20
N SER A 83 52.12 14.86 34.41
CA SER A 83 52.69 13.67 33.74
C SER A 83 53.43 12.81 34.79
N PRO A 84 53.54 11.48 34.56
CA PRO A 84 54.82 10.98 34.05
C PRO A 84 54.72 9.98 32.90
N SER A 85 55.78 10.01 32.16
CA SER A 85 56.22 9.14 31.07
C SER A 85 56.18 7.65 31.44
N ALA A 86 55.65 6.81 30.52
CA ALA A 86 56.08 5.44 30.32
C ALA A 86 55.76 5.03 28.87
N SER A 87 56.81 4.77 28.12
CA SER A 87 56.81 4.14 26.82
C SER A 87 56.21 2.72 26.86
N ALA A 88 55.21 2.47 26.03
CA ALA A 88 54.97 1.14 25.47
C ALA A 88 54.19 1.33 24.17
N SER A 89 54.87 1.10 23.05
CA SER A 89 54.21 0.85 21.78
C SER A 89 53.57 -0.55 21.79
N PRO A 90 52.35 -0.66 21.36
CA PRO A 90 51.96 -1.78 20.53
C PRO A 90 51.56 -1.26 19.14
N SER A 91 52.32 -1.74 18.18
CA SER A 91 52.01 -1.72 16.76
C SER A 91 50.64 -2.46 16.55
N GLY A 92 49.53 -1.71 16.62
CA GLY A 92 48.21 -2.16 16.17
C GLY A 92 48.05 -1.68 14.75
N ALA A 93 48.23 -2.58 13.80
CA ALA A 93 47.81 -2.33 12.41
C ALA A 93 46.34 -1.90 12.40
N PRO A 94 45.93 -0.89 11.60
CA PRO A 94 44.53 -0.56 11.45
C PRO A 94 43.85 -1.79 10.89
N THR A 95 42.93 -2.36 11.69
CA THR A 95 42.01 -3.40 11.22
C THR A 95 41.20 -2.76 10.11
N SER A 96 41.55 -3.08 8.87
CA SER A 96 40.79 -2.72 7.68
C SER A 96 39.35 -3.23 7.93
N ALA A 97 38.41 -2.32 8.07
CA ALA A 97 37.02 -2.69 8.13
C ALA A 97 36.73 -3.55 6.90
N ALA A 98 36.40 -4.81 7.12
CA ALA A 98 36.10 -5.75 6.03
C ALA A 98 35.00 -5.14 5.19
N VAL A 99 35.29 -4.93 3.90
CA VAL A 99 34.26 -4.58 2.92
C VAL A 99 33.25 -5.73 2.93
N PRO A 100 31.94 -5.48 3.14
CA PRO A 100 30.95 -6.55 3.17
C PRO A 100 31.06 -7.40 1.91
N GLN A 101 31.19 -8.71 2.07
CA GLN A 101 31.26 -9.64 0.94
C GLN A 101 29.92 -9.65 0.19
N ALA A 102 29.90 -10.06 -1.08
CA ALA A 102 28.70 -10.11 -1.91
C ALA A 102 27.56 -10.94 -1.28
N ALA A 103 27.86 -11.91 -0.41
CA ALA A 103 26.90 -12.67 0.38
C ALA A 103 26.09 -11.81 1.36
N ASP A 104 26.64 -10.65 1.81
CA ASP A 104 25.98 -9.71 2.72
C ASP A 104 25.12 -8.68 1.98
N ARG A 105 25.13 -8.69 0.64
CA ARG A 105 24.40 -7.74 -0.21
C ARG A 105 23.61 -8.45 -1.31
N PRO A 106 22.57 -9.21 -0.96
CA PRO A 106 21.82 -10.07 -1.90
C PRO A 106 21.12 -9.28 -3.02
N LEU A 107 20.95 -7.98 -2.84
CA LEU A 107 20.30 -7.08 -3.81
C LEU A 107 21.29 -6.15 -4.54
N ALA A 108 22.59 -6.45 -4.52
CA ALA A 108 23.57 -5.67 -5.27
C ALA A 108 23.23 -5.67 -6.78
N GLY A 109 23.15 -4.46 -7.37
CA GLY A 109 22.76 -4.28 -8.77
C GLY A 109 21.26 -4.31 -9.06
N LYS A 110 20.42 -4.63 -8.08
CA LYS A 110 18.96 -4.63 -8.24
C LYS A 110 18.35 -3.25 -7.98
N THR A 111 17.31 -2.91 -8.73
CA THR A 111 16.49 -1.70 -8.54
C THR A 111 15.12 -2.09 -8.04
N ILE A 112 14.72 -1.58 -6.88
CA ILE A 112 13.39 -1.82 -6.29
C ILE A 112 12.62 -0.52 -6.24
N LEU A 113 11.38 -0.52 -6.79
CA LEU A 113 10.44 0.58 -6.63
C LEU A 113 9.58 0.36 -5.39
N ILE A 114 9.54 1.36 -4.53
CA ILE A 114 8.59 1.46 -3.43
C ILE A 114 7.63 2.61 -3.72
N ASP A 115 6.36 2.29 -3.68
CA ASP A 115 5.23 3.17 -3.98
C ASP A 115 4.38 3.34 -2.71
N PRO A 116 4.71 4.32 -1.83
CA PRO A 116 3.86 4.62 -0.68
C PRO A 116 2.49 5.08 -1.17
N GLY A 117 1.42 4.38 -0.76
CA GLY A 117 0.05 4.72 -1.14
C GLY A 117 -0.30 6.14 -0.72
N HIS A 118 -1.00 6.86 -1.60
CA HIS A 118 -1.43 8.24 -1.40
C HIS A 118 -0.27 9.24 -1.20
N ASN A 119 -0.61 10.47 -0.82
CA ASN A 119 0.33 11.48 -0.38
C ASN A 119 -0.29 12.22 0.81
N PRO A 120 0.44 12.43 1.92
CA PRO A 120 -0.11 13.12 3.09
C PRO A 120 -0.75 14.49 2.80
N ASN A 121 -0.30 15.16 1.74
CA ASN A 121 -0.79 16.47 1.35
C ASN A 121 -1.99 16.44 0.40
N ASN A 122 -2.40 15.28 -0.11
CA ASN A 122 -3.52 15.14 -1.06
C ASN A 122 -4.81 15.80 -0.57
N VAL A 123 -5.05 15.83 0.74
CA VAL A 123 -6.21 16.47 1.38
C VAL A 123 -6.34 17.95 1.03
N HIS A 124 -5.23 18.64 0.71
CA HIS A 124 -5.20 20.04 0.35
C HIS A 124 -5.38 20.30 -1.15
N TYR A 125 -5.40 19.26 -1.97
CA TYR A 125 -5.44 19.35 -3.43
C TYR A 125 -6.57 18.53 -4.09
N PRO A 126 -7.84 18.64 -3.62
CA PRO A 126 -8.94 17.78 -4.08
C PRO A 126 -9.18 17.90 -5.59
N SER A 127 -9.07 19.10 -6.18
CA SER A 127 -9.24 19.28 -7.62
C SER A 127 -8.17 18.59 -8.46
N LYS A 128 -6.96 18.45 -7.92
CA LYS A 128 -5.84 17.78 -8.59
C LYS A 128 -6.00 16.26 -8.53
N ILE A 129 -6.21 15.73 -7.33
CA ILE A 129 -6.30 14.28 -7.13
C ILE A 129 -7.57 13.68 -7.72
N ASN A 130 -8.66 14.46 -7.85
CA ASN A 130 -9.90 14.03 -8.50
C ASN A 130 -9.87 14.13 -10.03
N ALA A 131 -8.80 14.67 -10.63
CA ALA A 131 -8.66 14.69 -12.08
C ALA A 131 -8.69 13.25 -12.65
N THR A 132 -9.44 13.07 -13.73
CA THR A 132 -9.61 11.74 -14.34
C THR A 132 -8.38 11.34 -15.13
N VAL A 133 -7.87 10.13 -14.91
CA VAL A 133 -6.78 9.52 -15.65
C VAL A 133 -7.18 8.19 -16.29
N LYS A 134 -6.57 7.84 -17.42
CA LYS A 134 -6.82 6.57 -18.14
C LYS A 134 -5.90 5.49 -17.56
N ILE A 135 -6.46 4.32 -17.30
CA ILE A 135 -5.75 3.19 -16.67
C ILE A 135 -5.77 1.92 -17.52
N GLY A 136 -5.94 2.06 -18.83
CA GLY A 136 -6.12 0.95 -19.76
C GLY A 136 -7.57 0.50 -19.76
N LYS A 137 -8.02 -0.27 -18.79
CA LYS A 137 -9.40 -0.68 -18.61
C LYS A 137 -10.21 0.40 -17.90
N GLY A 138 -10.62 1.44 -18.64
CA GLY A 138 -11.43 2.54 -18.10
C GLY A 138 -10.58 3.70 -17.55
N THR A 139 -11.17 4.43 -16.62
CA THR A 139 -10.61 5.63 -15.98
C THR A 139 -10.78 5.57 -14.48
N THR A 140 -9.96 6.33 -13.77
CA THR A 140 -10.06 6.53 -12.32
C THR A 140 -9.64 7.95 -11.95
N SER A 141 -9.74 8.33 -10.69
CA SER A 141 -9.13 9.56 -10.18
C SER A 141 -7.61 9.46 -10.23
N CYS A 142 -6.94 10.60 -10.38
CA CYS A 142 -5.49 10.73 -10.37
C CYS A 142 -4.86 10.07 -9.14
N ASP A 143 -5.40 10.37 -7.96
CA ASP A 143 -5.04 9.76 -6.66
C ASP A 143 -6.23 9.92 -5.70
N THR A 144 -6.09 9.47 -4.46
CA THR A 144 -7.06 9.72 -3.38
C THR A 144 -6.33 10.13 -2.10
N THR A 145 -7.10 10.48 -1.07
CA THR A 145 -6.54 10.80 0.25
C THR A 145 -6.19 9.57 1.06
N GLY A 146 -6.70 8.40 0.65
CA GLY A 146 -6.65 7.18 1.44
C GLY A 146 -7.70 7.17 2.56
N THR A 147 -7.70 6.11 3.33
CA THR A 147 -8.51 5.93 4.53
C THR A 147 -7.79 6.48 5.79
N ALA A 148 -8.41 6.29 6.94
CA ALA A 148 -7.80 6.56 8.24
C ALA A 148 -8.34 5.58 9.28
N THR A 149 -7.63 5.39 10.39
CA THR A 149 -8.20 4.72 11.57
C THR A 149 -9.38 5.51 12.13
N ASN A 150 -10.20 4.88 12.95
CA ASN A 150 -11.31 5.59 13.64
C ASN A 150 -10.80 6.69 14.59
N ALA A 151 -9.54 6.63 15.02
CA ALA A 151 -8.86 7.66 15.80
C ALA A 151 -8.20 8.75 14.95
N GLY A 152 -8.36 8.71 13.61
CA GLY A 152 -7.87 9.75 12.69
C GLY A 152 -6.43 9.60 12.23
N TYR A 153 -5.74 8.48 12.46
CA TYR A 153 -4.41 8.25 11.90
C TYR A 153 -4.51 7.94 10.40
N PRO A 154 -3.97 8.82 9.52
CA PRO A 154 -4.15 8.69 8.07
C PRO A 154 -3.35 7.54 7.47
N GLU A 155 -3.92 6.88 6.47
CA GLU A 155 -3.23 5.85 5.68
C GLU A 155 -1.95 6.37 5.04
N ALA A 156 -1.98 7.56 4.43
CA ALA A 156 -0.81 8.14 3.79
C ALA A 156 0.40 8.32 4.73
N GLN A 157 0.16 8.55 6.03
CA GLN A 157 1.24 8.59 7.03
C GLN A 157 1.77 7.20 7.35
N PHE A 158 0.86 6.22 7.46
CA PHE A 158 1.22 4.82 7.68
C PHE A 158 2.09 4.29 6.54
N THR A 159 1.64 4.44 5.30
CA THR A 159 2.30 3.91 4.11
C THR A 159 3.69 4.51 3.93
N LEU A 160 3.82 5.81 4.15
CA LEU A 160 5.10 6.52 4.03
C LEU A 160 6.11 6.09 5.11
N ASP A 161 5.66 5.89 6.36
CA ASP A 161 6.54 5.41 7.45
C ASP A 161 7.04 3.98 7.16
N VAL A 162 6.14 3.07 6.78
CA VAL A 162 6.51 1.69 6.42
C VAL A 162 7.46 1.68 5.23
N ALA A 163 7.16 2.45 4.18
CA ALA A 163 8.00 2.53 2.98
C ALA A 163 9.43 3.01 3.29
N ARG A 164 9.57 4.03 4.15
CA ARG A 164 10.90 4.52 4.58
C ARG A 164 11.71 3.46 5.32
N ARG A 165 11.04 2.64 6.15
CA ARG A 165 11.68 1.51 6.84
C ARG A 165 12.09 0.41 5.87
N VAL A 166 11.21 0.06 4.90
CA VAL A 166 11.53 -0.89 3.82
C VAL A 166 12.74 -0.41 3.03
N ARG A 167 12.78 0.88 2.64
CA ARG A 167 13.94 1.46 1.94
C ARG A 167 15.24 1.26 2.71
N THR A 168 15.23 1.55 4.00
CA THR A 168 16.44 1.40 4.84
C THR A 168 16.95 -0.04 4.83
N ILE A 169 16.06 -1.04 4.91
CA ILE A 169 16.43 -2.46 4.89
C ILE A 169 17.01 -2.83 3.52
N LEU A 170 16.30 -2.53 2.44
CA LEU A 170 16.72 -2.91 1.09
C LEU A 170 18.02 -2.22 0.65
N GLN A 171 18.25 -0.97 1.07
CA GLN A 171 19.51 -0.28 0.81
C GLN A 171 20.69 -0.93 1.57
N ALA A 172 20.48 -1.39 2.79
CA ALA A 172 21.49 -2.15 3.53
C ALA A 172 21.82 -3.48 2.82
N GLU A 173 20.84 -4.10 2.16
CA GLU A 173 20.99 -5.31 1.33
C GLU A 173 21.57 -5.02 -0.06
N GLY A 174 21.86 -3.77 -0.39
CA GLY A 174 22.54 -3.36 -1.61
C GLY A 174 21.66 -2.90 -2.76
N ALA A 175 20.35 -2.82 -2.58
CA ALA A 175 19.43 -2.36 -3.62
C ALA A 175 19.58 -0.86 -3.92
N LYS A 176 19.39 -0.49 -5.19
CA LYS A 176 18.98 0.85 -5.57
C LYS A 176 17.48 0.96 -5.33
N VAL A 177 17.07 1.82 -4.41
CA VAL A 177 15.65 2.03 -4.11
C VAL A 177 15.14 3.33 -4.73
N VAL A 178 14.05 3.23 -5.49
CA VAL A 178 13.32 4.35 -6.10
C VAL A 178 11.99 4.49 -5.41
N PHE A 179 11.61 5.72 -5.06
CA PHE A 179 10.28 6.04 -4.50
C PHE A 179 9.43 6.75 -5.53
N THR A 180 8.11 6.50 -5.53
CA THR A 180 7.16 7.30 -6.30
C THR A 180 6.94 8.65 -5.66
N GLN A 181 6.92 8.72 -4.33
CA GLN A 181 6.85 9.95 -3.53
C GLN A 181 7.45 9.69 -2.13
N ASP A 182 7.95 10.71 -1.45
CA ASP A 182 8.48 10.62 -0.08
C ASP A 182 7.93 11.71 0.86
N GLY A 183 6.75 12.25 0.55
CA GLY A 183 6.06 13.27 1.31
C GLY A 183 6.57 14.70 1.08
N ARG A 184 7.44 14.92 0.08
CA ARG A 184 8.02 16.23 -0.23
C ARG A 184 7.34 16.94 -1.38
N THR A 185 6.52 16.24 -2.16
CA THR A 185 5.70 16.82 -3.22
C THR A 185 4.42 17.41 -2.64
N ASP A 186 3.90 18.44 -3.29
CA ASP A 186 2.68 19.10 -2.83
C ASP A 186 1.48 18.16 -2.83
N TRP A 187 1.38 17.25 -3.80
CA TRP A 187 0.31 16.25 -3.96
C TRP A 187 0.76 15.12 -4.89
N GLY A 188 -0.03 14.05 -5.00
CA GLY A 188 0.20 12.93 -5.91
C GLY A 188 1.52 12.17 -5.65
N PRO A 189 2.15 11.62 -6.69
CA PRO A 189 1.78 11.64 -8.12
C PRO A 189 0.52 10.83 -8.43
N CYS A 190 -0.06 11.05 -9.63
CA CYS A 190 -1.18 10.24 -10.10
C CYS A 190 -0.80 8.75 -10.23
N VAL A 191 -1.77 7.85 -10.13
CA VAL A 191 -1.54 6.39 -10.28
C VAL A 191 -0.85 6.04 -11.61
N THR A 192 -1.06 6.83 -12.66
CA THR A 192 -0.39 6.69 -13.96
C THR A 192 1.10 7.05 -13.90
N GLU A 193 1.42 8.10 -13.18
CA GLU A 193 2.80 8.56 -12.98
C GLU A 193 3.57 7.60 -12.06
N ARG A 194 2.91 7.05 -11.03
CA ARG A 194 3.49 6.02 -10.15
C ARG A 194 3.92 4.78 -10.94
N ALA A 195 3.11 4.35 -11.91
CA ALA A 195 3.49 3.27 -12.82
C ALA A 195 4.66 3.67 -13.73
N ALA A 196 4.62 4.88 -14.30
CA ALA A 196 5.65 5.40 -15.20
C ALA A 196 7.02 5.52 -14.51
N ILE A 197 7.07 5.93 -13.23
CA ILE A 197 8.31 6.00 -12.45
C ILE A 197 8.97 4.63 -12.35
N GLY A 198 8.20 3.57 -12.05
CA GLY A 198 8.70 2.20 -11.99
C GLY A 198 9.20 1.69 -13.34
N ASN A 199 8.45 1.97 -14.39
CA ASN A 199 8.80 1.59 -15.75
C ASN A 199 10.10 2.28 -16.21
N THR A 200 10.23 3.58 -15.96
CA THR A 200 11.44 4.36 -16.31
C THR A 200 12.65 3.92 -15.50
N ALA A 201 12.45 3.51 -14.26
CA ALA A 201 13.53 3.01 -13.42
C ALA A 201 13.97 1.58 -13.81
N HIS A 202 13.25 0.91 -14.71
CA HIS A 202 13.47 -0.50 -15.05
C HIS A 202 13.57 -1.37 -13.78
N ALA A 203 12.62 -1.18 -12.84
CA ALA A 203 12.70 -1.84 -11.55
C ALA A 203 12.61 -3.36 -11.68
N ASP A 204 13.46 -4.09 -10.97
CA ASP A 204 13.42 -5.56 -10.91
C ASP A 204 12.16 -6.04 -10.16
N ALA A 205 11.67 -5.24 -9.20
CA ALA A 205 10.41 -5.45 -8.50
C ALA A 205 9.82 -4.11 -8.05
N ALA A 206 8.50 -4.06 -7.94
CA ALA A 206 7.75 -2.89 -7.48
C ALA A 206 6.66 -3.30 -6.48
N ILE A 207 6.45 -2.48 -5.46
CA ILE A 207 5.38 -2.67 -4.48
C ILE A 207 4.69 -1.37 -4.13
N SER A 208 3.35 -1.36 -4.15
CA SER A 208 2.52 -0.33 -3.53
C SER A 208 2.12 -0.77 -2.13
N ILE A 209 2.33 0.10 -1.15
CA ILE A 209 2.06 -0.17 0.27
C ILE A 209 0.83 0.62 0.69
N HIS A 210 -0.17 -0.07 1.23
CA HIS A 210 -1.48 0.46 1.60
C HIS A 210 -1.96 -0.07 2.95
N GLY A 211 -3.07 0.47 3.42
CA GLY A 211 -3.87 -0.02 4.53
C GLY A 211 -5.34 0.15 4.20
N ASP A 212 -6.09 -0.95 4.24
CA ASP A 212 -7.47 -0.99 3.78
C ASP A 212 -8.44 -0.24 4.70
N GLY A 213 -9.58 0.17 4.15
CA GLY A 213 -10.70 0.84 4.81
C GLY A 213 -11.99 0.03 4.80
N ALA A 214 -11.91 -1.29 4.89
CA ALA A 214 -13.04 -2.21 4.91
C ALA A 214 -13.94 -2.03 6.15
N PRO A 215 -15.15 -2.61 6.22
CA PRO A 215 -15.98 -2.61 7.43
C PRO A 215 -15.22 -3.02 8.68
N SER A 216 -15.56 -2.48 9.85
CA SER A 216 -14.80 -2.71 11.09
C SER A 216 -14.82 -4.16 11.61
N SER A 217 -15.74 -4.99 11.15
CA SER A 217 -15.76 -6.44 11.40
C SER A 217 -14.69 -7.20 10.64
N ASP A 218 -14.21 -6.63 9.55
CA ASP A 218 -13.26 -7.22 8.63
C ASP A 218 -11.83 -6.91 9.10
N HIS A 219 -10.92 -7.88 8.96
CA HIS A 219 -9.56 -7.73 9.47
C HIS A 219 -8.57 -8.58 8.67
N GLY A 220 -7.27 -8.28 8.87
CA GLY A 220 -6.17 -8.99 8.27
C GLY A 220 -5.64 -8.33 7.00
N PHE A 221 -4.55 -8.85 6.47
CA PHE A 221 -3.84 -8.34 5.31
C PHE A 221 -4.08 -9.16 4.04
N HIS A 222 -3.88 -8.54 2.89
CA HIS A 222 -3.86 -9.24 1.61
C HIS A 222 -2.91 -8.58 0.60
N VAL A 223 -2.51 -9.35 -0.40
CA VAL A 223 -1.69 -8.89 -1.52
C VAL A 223 -2.55 -8.84 -2.77
N ILE A 224 -2.49 -7.73 -3.50
CA ILE A 224 -3.23 -7.55 -4.74
C ILE A 224 -2.28 -7.78 -5.93
N LEU A 225 -2.69 -8.67 -6.81
CA LEU A 225 -1.99 -9.10 -8.00
C LEU A 225 -2.64 -8.50 -9.26
N PRO A 226 -1.86 -8.21 -10.32
CA PRO A 226 -2.44 -7.80 -11.58
C PRO A 226 -3.17 -8.95 -12.27
N ALA A 227 -4.39 -8.69 -12.73
CA ALA A 227 -4.97 -9.45 -13.85
C ALA A 227 -4.32 -9.00 -15.16
N GLY A 228 -4.34 -9.87 -16.18
CA GLY A 228 -3.87 -9.51 -17.52
C GLY A 228 -4.78 -8.47 -18.18
N VAL A 229 -4.21 -7.35 -18.60
CA VAL A 229 -4.88 -6.26 -19.33
C VAL A 229 -4.13 -5.98 -20.61
N ASP A 230 -4.87 -5.91 -21.74
CA ASP A 230 -4.36 -5.53 -23.06
C ASP A 230 -5.41 -4.66 -23.75
N GLN A 231 -5.55 -3.41 -23.28
CA GLN A 231 -6.49 -2.44 -23.86
C GLN A 231 -6.18 -1.01 -23.42
N GLY A 232 -6.66 -0.04 -24.20
CA GLY A 232 -6.56 1.38 -23.83
C GLY A 232 -5.15 1.91 -23.62
N GLY A 233 -4.15 1.31 -24.28
CA GLY A 233 -2.73 1.66 -24.16
C GLY A 233 -2.02 0.96 -23.01
N ALA A 234 -2.72 0.16 -22.20
CA ALA A 234 -2.12 -0.71 -21.19
C ALA A 234 -1.90 -2.12 -21.79
N ASP A 235 -0.74 -2.70 -21.50
CA ASP A 235 -0.46 -4.12 -21.69
C ASP A 235 0.48 -4.56 -20.58
N ASN A 236 -0.06 -5.28 -19.60
CA ASN A 236 0.70 -5.77 -18.45
C ASN A 236 0.86 -7.31 -18.47
N ARG A 237 0.46 -7.99 -19.52
CA ARG A 237 0.43 -9.46 -19.59
C ARG A 237 1.77 -10.10 -19.28
N ALA A 238 2.87 -9.47 -19.70
CA ALA A 238 4.23 -9.97 -19.45
C ALA A 238 4.61 -10.01 -17.96
N ILE A 239 3.99 -9.16 -17.13
CA ILE A 239 4.31 -9.08 -15.71
C ILE A 239 3.37 -9.88 -14.81
N VAL A 240 2.28 -10.47 -15.32
CA VAL A 240 1.30 -11.20 -14.50
C VAL A 240 1.94 -12.36 -13.75
N ALA A 241 2.69 -13.22 -14.46
CA ALA A 241 3.34 -14.37 -13.82
C ALA A 241 4.45 -13.97 -12.82
N PRO A 242 5.42 -13.09 -13.16
CA PRO A 242 6.41 -12.66 -12.18
C PRO A 242 5.80 -11.87 -11.02
N SER A 243 4.76 -11.06 -11.22
CA SER A 243 4.05 -10.39 -10.13
C SER A 243 3.36 -11.38 -9.19
N ARG A 244 2.83 -12.50 -9.71
CA ARG A 244 2.29 -13.56 -8.86
C ARG A 244 3.36 -14.18 -7.97
N THR A 245 4.55 -14.47 -8.50
CA THR A 245 5.68 -14.98 -7.73
C THR A 245 6.08 -13.99 -6.63
N LEU A 246 6.28 -12.71 -7.00
CA LEU A 246 6.55 -11.62 -6.06
C LEU A 246 5.50 -11.54 -4.95
N GLY A 247 4.21 -11.61 -5.32
CA GLY A 247 3.10 -11.55 -4.37
C GLY A 247 3.10 -12.71 -3.39
N LEU A 248 3.42 -13.92 -3.83
CA LEU A 248 3.51 -15.09 -2.96
C LEU A 248 4.69 -14.97 -1.98
N ASP A 249 5.86 -14.52 -2.44
CA ASP A 249 7.03 -14.30 -1.60
C ASP A 249 6.76 -13.22 -0.53
N VAL A 250 6.16 -12.06 -0.93
CA VAL A 250 5.79 -10.99 0.01
C VAL A 250 4.72 -11.44 0.99
N ARG A 251 3.67 -12.13 0.53
CA ARG A 251 2.60 -12.64 1.39
C ARG A 251 3.14 -13.57 2.49
N ALA A 252 4.00 -14.50 2.11
CA ALA A 252 4.58 -15.46 3.05
C ALA A 252 5.50 -14.75 4.08
N ALA A 253 6.38 -13.87 3.60
CA ALA A 253 7.32 -13.13 4.44
C ALA A 253 6.61 -12.15 5.39
N PHE A 254 5.57 -11.44 4.90
CA PHE A 254 4.79 -10.51 5.72
C PHE A 254 4.05 -11.23 6.85
N LYS A 255 3.37 -12.35 6.54
CA LYS A 255 2.72 -13.19 7.56
C LYS A 255 3.73 -13.69 8.61
N GLY A 256 4.88 -14.18 8.16
CA GLY A 256 5.94 -14.69 9.05
C GLY A 256 6.51 -13.62 9.98
N ALA A 257 6.68 -12.40 9.49
CA ALA A 257 7.27 -11.31 10.26
C ALA A 257 6.27 -10.65 11.23
N THR A 258 5.01 -10.49 10.83
CA THR A 258 4.00 -9.73 11.58
C THR A 258 3.07 -10.60 12.41
N GLY A 259 2.88 -11.86 12.02
CA GLY A 259 1.82 -12.72 12.54
C GLY A 259 0.40 -12.30 12.12
N GLU A 260 0.26 -11.27 11.25
CA GLU A 260 -1.03 -10.78 10.79
C GLU A 260 -1.80 -11.89 10.06
N PRO A 261 -3.09 -12.12 10.35
CA PRO A 261 -3.88 -13.08 9.58
C PRO A 261 -4.13 -12.60 8.16
N TYR A 262 -4.45 -13.52 7.26
CA TYR A 262 -4.98 -13.13 5.95
C TYR A 262 -6.35 -12.46 6.11
N ALA A 263 -6.66 -11.52 5.22
CA ALA A 263 -7.93 -10.83 5.21
C ALA A 263 -9.10 -11.82 5.13
N ASN A 264 -10.01 -11.73 6.10
CA ASN A 264 -11.17 -12.63 6.20
C ASN A 264 -12.28 -12.30 5.19
N TYR A 265 -12.16 -11.20 4.47
CA TYR A 265 -13.13 -10.64 3.51
C TYR A 265 -12.64 -10.69 2.05
N ILE A 266 -11.46 -11.24 1.79
CA ILE A 266 -10.87 -11.34 0.44
C ILE A 266 -10.66 -12.81 0.08
N SER A 267 -11.23 -13.22 -1.07
CA SER A 267 -10.94 -14.50 -1.75
C SER A 267 -10.87 -15.69 -0.78
N ASP A 268 -11.91 -15.87 0.04
CA ASP A 268 -12.05 -16.96 1.02
C ASP A 268 -10.86 -17.09 1.99
N GLY A 269 -10.28 -15.96 2.38
CA GLY A 269 -9.15 -15.92 3.32
C GLY A 269 -7.82 -16.39 2.74
N SER A 270 -7.67 -16.38 1.42
CA SER A 270 -6.41 -16.77 0.76
C SER A 270 -5.29 -15.73 0.96
N GLY A 271 -5.65 -14.48 1.29
CA GLY A 271 -4.73 -13.35 1.36
C GLY A 271 -4.18 -12.90 0.00
N LEU A 272 -4.88 -13.26 -1.09
CA LEU A 272 -4.57 -12.86 -2.46
C LEU A 272 -5.83 -12.32 -3.13
N ASP A 273 -5.70 -11.17 -3.80
CA ASP A 273 -6.73 -10.58 -4.67
C ASP A 273 -6.17 -10.40 -6.08
N VAL A 274 -6.97 -10.62 -7.11
CA VAL A 274 -6.54 -10.45 -8.51
C VAL A 274 -7.41 -9.39 -9.16
N ARG A 275 -6.81 -8.23 -9.52
CA ARG A 275 -7.56 -7.04 -9.97
C ARG A 275 -7.10 -6.53 -11.33
N SER A 276 -8.05 -5.94 -12.06
CA SER A 276 -7.85 -5.28 -13.36
C SER A 276 -8.30 -3.81 -13.39
N ASP A 277 -8.60 -3.24 -12.24
CA ASP A 277 -9.14 -1.88 -12.08
C ASP A 277 -8.16 -0.92 -11.38
N LEU A 278 -6.94 -1.38 -11.06
CA LEU A 278 -5.90 -0.56 -10.46
C LEU A 278 -4.89 -0.07 -11.50
N GLY A 279 -4.84 1.24 -11.71
CA GLY A 279 -3.97 1.88 -12.71
C GLY A 279 -2.49 1.57 -12.51
N GLY A 280 -2.05 1.55 -11.25
CA GLY A 280 -0.68 1.21 -10.90
C GLY A 280 -0.25 -0.21 -11.32
N LEU A 281 -1.18 -1.16 -11.40
CA LEU A 281 -0.94 -2.53 -11.89
C LEU A 281 -1.09 -2.63 -13.40
N ASN A 282 -2.17 -2.03 -13.95
CA ASN A 282 -2.50 -2.13 -15.38
C ASN A 282 -1.42 -1.50 -16.28
N LEU A 283 -0.81 -0.38 -15.82
CA LEU A 283 0.18 0.39 -16.57
C LEU A 283 1.62 0.00 -16.25
N SER A 284 1.83 -0.89 -15.30
CA SER A 284 3.18 -1.38 -14.98
C SER A 284 3.74 -2.27 -16.09
N LYS A 285 5.02 -2.09 -16.38
CA LYS A 285 5.83 -2.94 -17.27
C LYS A 285 6.88 -3.75 -16.49
N VAL A 286 6.92 -3.56 -15.19
CA VAL A 286 7.81 -4.29 -14.26
C VAL A 286 6.97 -5.11 -13.28
N PRO A 287 7.46 -6.22 -12.73
CA PRO A 287 6.74 -7.01 -11.74
C PRO A 287 6.27 -6.10 -10.59
N LYS A 288 4.96 -5.98 -10.40
CA LYS A 288 4.36 -5.08 -9.41
C LYS A 288 3.18 -5.73 -8.70
N ILE A 289 3.10 -5.47 -7.40
CA ILE A 289 1.99 -5.86 -6.52
C ILE A 289 1.56 -4.68 -5.65
N PHE A 290 0.39 -4.81 -5.00
CA PHE A 290 -0.01 -4.01 -3.85
C PHE A 290 -0.05 -4.90 -2.61
N ILE A 291 0.10 -4.30 -1.44
CA ILE A 291 -0.19 -4.94 -0.16
C ILE A 291 -1.09 -4.02 0.66
N GLU A 292 -2.22 -4.56 1.10
CA GLU A 292 -3.06 -3.99 2.15
C GLU A 292 -2.60 -4.61 3.47
N CYS A 293 -1.87 -3.84 4.28
CA CYS A 293 -1.18 -4.35 5.46
C CYS A 293 -2.10 -4.74 6.62
N GLY A 294 -3.35 -4.35 6.56
CA GLY A 294 -4.41 -4.56 7.54
C GLY A 294 -5.56 -3.61 7.28
N ASN A 295 -6.67 -3.78 7.98
CA ASN A 295 -7.83 -2.90 7.91
C ASN A 295 -7.76 -1.78 8.96
N MET A 296 -7.53 -0.55 8.54
CA MET A 296 -7.41 0.63 9.43
C MET A 296 -8.73 0.95 10.19
N ARG A 297 -9.86 0.38 9.76
CA ARG A 297 -11.17 0.53 10.42
C ARG A 297 -11.41 -0.54 11.48
N ASN A 298 -10.67 -1.64 11.47
CA ASN A 298 -10.69 -2.67 12.52
C ASN A 298 -9.84 -2.22 13.71
N SER A 299 -10.35 -2.36 14.92
CA SER A 299 -9.64 -1.87 16.12
C SER A 299 -8.33 -2.60 16.41
N THR A 300 -8.27 -3.91 16.13
CA THR A 300 -7.07 -4.72 16.35
C THR A 300 -5.99 -4.37 15.33
N ASP A 301 -6.34 -4.32 14.05
CA ASP A 301 -5.41 -3.97 12.98
C ASP A 301 -4.93 -2.52 13.12
N ALA A 302 -5.84 -1.58 13.41
CA ALA A 302 -5.50 -0.18 13.66
C ALA A 302 -4.52 -0.02 14.82
N SER A 303 -4.70 -0.77 15.92
CA SER A 303 -3.77 -0.76 17.07
C SER A 303 -2.38 -1.24 16.65
N ARG A 304 -2.29 -2.27 15.81
CA ARG A 304 -1.01 -2.76 15.24
C ARG A 304 -0.40 -1.72 14.31
N MET A 305 -1.14 -1.23 13.33
CA MET A 305 -0.67 -0.30 12.31
C MET A 305 -0.19 1.04 12.90
N THR A 306 -0.76 1.49 14.01
CA THR A 306 -0.32 2.69 14.74
C THR A 306 0.92 2.43 15.63
N SER A 307 1.28 1.17 15.90
CA SER A 307 2.47 0.80 16.67
C SER A 307 3.75 0.89 15.81
N ALA A 308 4.74 1.66 16.27
CA ALA A 308 6.02 1.79 15.57
C ALA A 308 6.79 0.45 15.48
N SER A 309 6.70 -0.39 16.51
CA SER A 309 7.33 -1.71 16.53
C SER A 309 6.67 -2.64 15.49
N TRP A 310 5.34 -2.63 15.39
CA TRP A 310 4.65 -3.43 14.39
C TRP A 310 4.95 -2.94 12.96
N ARG A 311 4.99 -1.62 12.70
CA ARG A 311 5.40 -1.09 11.39
C ARG A 311 6.82 -1.52 11.01
N GLN A 312 7.71 -1.70 11.99
CA GLN A 312 9.04 -2.26 11.72
C GLN A 312 8.99 -3.73 11.34
N LEU A 313 8.08 -4.53 11.92
CA LEU A 313 7.85 -5.92 11.52
C LEU A 313 7.23 -5.99 10.12
N ALA A 314 6.24 -5.13 9.84
CA ALA A 314 5.64 -5.00 8.49
C ALA A 314 6.72 -4.69 7.43
N ALA A 315 7.61 -3.73 7.73
CA ALA A 315 8.70 -3.39 6.82
C ALA A 315 9.69 -4.53 6.63
N LYS A 316 10.02 -5.29 7.69
CA LYS A 316 10.87 -6.50 7.57
C LYS A 316 10.21 -7.57 6.70
N GLY A 317 8.91 -7.80 6.87
CA GLY A 317 8.16 -8.76 6.06
C GLY A 317 8.14 -8.38 4.59
N ILE A 318 7.82 -7.11 4.28
CA ILE A 318 7.82 -6.60 2.91
C ILE A 318 9.22 -6.70 2.28
N ALA A 319 10.26 -6.21 2.97
CA ALA A 319 11.62 -6.26 2.47
C ALA A 319 12.08 -7.71 2.23
N GLY A 320 11.83 -8.62 3.20
CA GLY A 320 12.19 -10.03 3.06
C GLY A 320 11.55 -10.71 1.84
N GLY A 321 10.27 -10.40 1.54
CA GLY A 321 9.61 -10.91 0.35
C GLY A 321 10.17 -10.34 -0.96
N LEU A 322 10.47 -9.03 -0.99
CA LEU A 322 11.12 -8.38 -2.13
C LEU A 322 12.51 -8.98 -2.39
N THR A 323 13.29 -9.20 -1.33
CA THR A 323 14.61 -9.81 -1.41
C THR A 323 14.54 -11.25 -1.89
N ALA A 324 13.60 -12.04 -1.36
CA ALA A 324 13.39 -13.42 -1.78
C ALA A 324 13.05 -13.53 -3.28
N PHE A 325 12.30 -12.57 -3.82
CA PHE A 325 11.97 -12.51 -5.24
C PHE A 325 13.16 -12.02 -6.08
N ALA A 326 13.70 -10.84 -5.76
CA ALA A 326 14.67 -10.15 -6.61
C ALA A 326 16.05 -10.85 -6.63
N ALA A 327 16.44 -11.54 -5.57
CA ALA A 327 17.66 -12.31 -5.52
C ALA A 327 17.64 -13.58 -6.41
N LYS A 328 16.44 -14.09 -6.75
CA LYS A 328 16.28 -15.25 -7.65
C LYS A 328 16.26 -14.85 -9.14
N ALA A 329 15.88 -13.60 -9.43
CA ALA A 329 15.82 -13.08 -10.80
C ALA A 329 17.26 -12.77 -11.30
N HIS A 330 17.81 -13.64 -12.10
CA HIS A 330 19.08 -13.48 -12.80
C HIS A 330 18.87 -12.95 -14.20
#